data_ee7f7e0bd991deaf67eed3e697d059ca
#
_entry.id   ee7f7e0bd991deaf67eed3e697d059ca
#
_cell.length_a   1.000
_cell.length_b   1.000
_cell.length_c   1.000
_cell.angle_alpha   90.00
_cell.angle_beta   90.00
_cell.angle_gamma   90.00
#
_symmetry.space_group_name_H-M   'P 1'
#
loop_
_entity.id
_entity.type
_entity.pdbx_description
1 polymer ?
#
loop_
_entity_poly.entity_id
_entity_poly.type
_entity_poly.pdbx_seq_one_letter_code
_entity_poly.pdbx_strand_id
1 'polypeptide(L)'
;MNRTKRIQGIIEKNFNEFSVFVTDDSLAHKGHNNFDGKEETHIIIQLNKKFNLDFKRLEIHKKINTLLSKEFKTGLHALQIKII
;
A
#
# COMPACT_ATOMS: atom_id res chain seq x y z
N MET A 1 8.87 -6.47 13.05
CA MET A 1 7.81 -6.32 12.04
C MET A 1 8.34 -5.45 10.90
N ASN A 2 8.18 -5.89 9.67
CA ASN A 2 8.65 -5.12 8.52
C ASN A 2 7.57 -4.15 8.01
N ARG A 3 7.94 -3.30 7.06
CA ARG A 3 7.02 -2.29 6.51
C ARG A 3 5.79 -2.92 5.86
N THR A 4 5.98 -3.98 5.07
CA THR A 4 4.88 -4.65 4.39
C THR A 4 3.83 -5.13 5.38
N LYS A 5 4.26 -5.75 6.48
CA LYS A 5 3.36 -6.24 7.53
C LYS A 5 2.70 -5.10 8.31
N ARG A 6 3.44 -4.01 8.56
CA ARG A 6 2.85 -2.84 9.22
C ARG A 6 1.73 -2.25 8.38
N ILE A 7 1.99 -2.08 7.08
CA ILE A 7 1.00 -1.53 6.15
C ILE A 7 -0.21 -2.46 6.06
N GLN A 8 0.02 -3.77 5.93
CA GLN A 8 -1.06 -4.76 5.91
C GLN A 8 -1.98 -4.59 7.12
N GLY A 9 -1.41 -4.50 8.31
CA GLY A 9 -2.19 -4.35 9.54
C GLY A 9 -2.97 -3.04 9.61
N ILE A 10 -2.35 -1.94 9.19
CA ILE A 10 -3.00 -0.62 9.19
C ILE A 10 -4.20 -0.62 8.24
N ILE A 11 -4.02 -1.15 7.04
CA ILE A 11 -5.08 -1.14 6.03
C ILE A 11 -6.21 -2.09 6.41
N GLU A 12 -5.89 -3.29 6.89
CA GLU A 12 -6.93 -4.23 7.36
C GLU A 12 -7.79 -3.64 8.47
N LYS A 13 -7.18 -2.92 9.38
CA LYS A 13 -7.87 -2.31 10.52
C LYS A 13 -8.82 -1.19 10.07
N ASN A 14 -8.50 -0.50 9.00
CA ASN A 14 -9.23 0.67 8.54
C ASN A 14 -10.17 0.42 7.36
N PHE A 15 -10.10 -0.74 6.73
CA PHE A 15 -10.91 -1.08 5.55
C PHE A 15 -11.50 -2.48 5.70
N ASN A 16 -12.39 -2.64 6.68
CA ASN A 16 -12.96 -3.95 7.03
C ASN A 16 -13.82 -4.56 5.93
N GLU A 17 -14.33 -3.74 5.01
CA GLU A 17 -15.18 -4.21 3.91
C GLU A 17 -14.39 -4.79 2.75
N PHE A 18 -13.06 -4.77 2.85
CA PHE A 18 -12.17 -5.27 1.81
C PHE A 18 -11.26 -6.38 2.34
N SER A 19 -10.95 -7.33 1.48
CA SER A 19 -9.81 -8.22 1.69
C SER A 19 -8.58 -7.46 1.23
N VAL A 20 -7.54 -7.44 2.05
CA VAL A 20 -6.37 -6.59 1.83
C VAL A 20 -5.15 -7.45 1.50
N PHE A 21 -4.47 -7.11 0.41
CA PHE A 21 -3.23 -7.78 -0.02
C PHE A 21 -2.16 -6.72 -0.23
N VAL A 22 -1.08 -6.81 0.52
CA VAL A 22 0.03 -5.87 0.44
C VAL A 22 1.27 -6.60 -0.07
N THR A 23 1.85 -6.11 -1.14
CA THR A 23 2.99 -6.74 -1.81
C THR A 23 4.15 -5.76 -1.90
N ASP A 24 5.35 -6.26 -1.61
CA ASP A 24 6.59 -5.51 -1.83
C ASP A 24 7.02 -5.70 -3.28
N ASP A 25 6.98 -4.60 -4.05
CA ASP A 25 7.32 -4.59 -5.47
C ASP A 25 8.69 -3.96 -5.73
N SER A 26 9.49 -3.74 -4.69
CA SER A 26 10.75 -3.02 -4.84
C SER A 26 11.75 -3.74 -5.74
N LEU A 27 11.72 -5.08 -5.80
CA LEU A 27 12.61 -5.84 -6.66
C LEU A 27 12.36 -5.61 -8.15
N ALA A 28 11.13 -5.25 -8.53
CA ALA A 28 10.80 -4.94 -9.92
C ALA A 28 11.50 -3.66 -10.41
N HIS A 29 12.01 -2.84 -9.49
CA HIS A 29 12.71 -1.60 -9.79
C HIS A 29 14.22 -1.72 -9.68
N LYS A 30 14.73 -2.91 -9.44
CA LYS A 30 16.15 -3.16 -9.36
C LYS A 30 16.84 -2.84 -10.69
N GLY A 31 17.91 -2.04 -10.63
CA GLY A 31 18.62 -1.61 -11.82
C GLY A 31 18.14 -0.26 -12.38
N HIS A 32 17.05 0.30 -11.88
CA HIS A 32 16.63 1.64 -12.24
C HIS A 32 17.52 2.68 -11.53
N ASN A 33 17.69 3.84 -12.14
CA ASN A 33 18.59 4.86 -11.59
C ASN A 33 18.22 5.32 -10.19
N ASN A 34 16.96 5.26 -9.83
CA ASN A 34 16.46 5.70 -8.53
C ASN A 34 16.38 4.57 -7.50
N PHE A 35 16.75 3.36 -7.88
CA PHE A 35 16.73 2.22 -6.97
C PHE A 35 18.01 2.20 -6.14
N ASP A 36 17.86 2.29 -4.81
CA ASP A 36 18.99 2.33 -3.87
C ASP A 36 19.35 0.97 -3.28
N GLY A 37 18.72 -0.11 -3.75
CA GLY A 37 18.95 -1.46 -3.26
C GLY A 37 18.17 -1.84 -2.02
N LYS A 38 17.41 -0.93 -1.47
CA LYS A 38 16.59 -1.20 -0.27
C LYS A 38 15.28 -1.88 -0.65
N GLU A 39 14.83 -2.76 0.23
CA GLU A 39 13.52 -3.41 0.09
C GLU A 39 12.42 -2.53 0.65
N GLU A 40 11.17 -2.84 0.26
CA GLU A 40 9.96 -2.21 0.79
C GLU A 40 9.89 -0.70 0.50
N THR A 41 10.48 -0.27 -0.61
CA THR A 41 10.41 1.11 -1.07
C THR A 41 9.26 1.33 -2.06
N HIS A 42 8.77 0.25 -2.68
CA HIS A 42 7.68 0.26 -3.66
C HIS A 42 6.66 -0.78 -3.24
N ILE A 43 5.48 -0.33 -2.83
CA ILE A 43 4.44 -1.19 -2.27
C ILE A 43 3.20 -1.15 -3.14
N ILE A 44 2.57 -2.32 -3.32
CA ILE A 44 1.27 -2.44 -3.98
C ILE A 44 0.25 -2.86 -2.92
N ILE A 45 -0.83 -2.09 -2.81
CA ILE A 45 -1.97 -2.44 -1.96
C ILE A 45 -3.12 -2.82 -2.87
N GLN A 46 -3.65 -4.03 -2.71
CA GLN A 46 -4.83 -4.47 -3.44
C GLN A 46 -5.98 -4.62 -2.46
N LEU A 47 -7.10 -3.98 -2.77
CA LEU A 47 -8.31 -4.05 -1.99
C LEU A 47 -9.39 -4.76 -2.80
N ASN A 48 -9.81 -5.93 -2.33
CA ASN A 48 -10.89 -6.70 -2.96
C ASN A 48 -12.14 -6.56 -2.11
N LYS A 49 -13.22 -6.08 -2.72
CA LYS A 49 -14.51 -5.96 -2.00
C LYS A 49 -14.97 -7.33 -1.53
N LYS A 50 -15.37 -7.42 -0.26
CA LYS A 50 -15.89 -8.67 0.32
C LYS A 50 -17.34 -8.92 -0.10
N PHE A 51 -18.04 -7.85 -0.50
CA PHE A 51 -19.42 -7.92 -0.94
C PHE A 51 -19.67 -6.74 -1.88
N ASN A 52 -20.84 -6.69 -2.49
CA ASN A 52 -21.17 -5.58 -3.38
C ASN A 52 -21.38 -4.32 -2.54
N LEU A 53 -20.46 -3.36 -2.70
CA LEU A 53 -20.48 -2.15 -1.92
C LEU A 53 -20.08 -0.95 -2.79
N ASP A 54 -20.71 0.19 -2.53
CA ASP A 54 -20.36 1.45 -3.17
C ASP A 54 -19.21 2.11 -2.42
N PHE A 55 -18.27 2.68 -3.17
CA PHE A 55 -17.15 3.38 -2.58
C PHE A 55 -16.67 4.49 -3.52
N LYS A 56 -15.98 5.46 -2.96
CA LYS A 56 -15.36 6.53 -3.74
C LYS A 56 -13.86 6.30 -3.76
N ARG A 57 -13.34 6.01 -4.95
CA ARG A 57 -11.93 5.67 -5.14
C ARG A 57 -11.00 6.76 -4.61
N LEU A 58 -11.30 8.02 -4.91
CA LEU A 58 -10.48 9.14 -4.46
C LEU A 58 -10.41 9.24 -2.93
N GLU A 59 -11.52 9.01 -2.25
CA GLU A 59 -11.55 9.06 -0.79
C GLU A 59 -10.70 7.95 -0.17
N ILE A 60 -10.74 6.75 -0.75
CA ILE A 60 -9.92 5.64 -0.30
C ILE A 60 -8.44 5.97 -0.48
N HIS A 61 -8.06 6.50 -1.65
CA HIS A 61 -6.68 6.90 -1.92
C HIS A 61 -6.20 7.95 -0.91
N LYS A 62 -7.00 8.96 -0.65
CA LYS A 62 -6.66 10.02 0.31
C LYS A 62 -6.47 9.46 1.72
N LYS A 63 -7.38 8.58 2.14
CA LYS A 63 -7.31 7.98 3.46
C LYS A 63 -6.05 7.13 3.61
N ILE A 64 -5.73 6.32 2.62
CA ILE A 64 -4.53 5.48 2.64
C ILE A 64 -3.27 6.35 2.72
N ASN A 65 -3.18 7.40 1.91
CA ASN A 65 -2.03 8.29 1.94
C ASN A 65 -1.84 8.95 3.31
N THR A 66 -2.93 9.34 3.95
CA THR A 66 -2.88 9.90 5.30
C THR A 66 -2.41 8.86 6.32
N LEU A 67 -2.96 7.65 6.25
CA LEU A 67 -2.60 6.56 7.17
C LEU A 67 -1.13 6.16 7.04
N LEU A 68 -0.58 6.26 5.84
CA LEU A 68 0.78 5.82 5.56
C LEU A 68 1.79 6.97 5.51
N SER A 69 1.43 8.16 5.98
CA SER A 69 2.32 9.32 5.94
C SER A 69 3.67 9.05 6.60
N LYS A 70 3.69 8.30 7.69
CA LYS A 70 4.92 7.94 8.39
C LYS A 70 5.83 7.06 7.55
N GLU A 71 5.23 6.13 6.79
CA GLU A 71 6.00 5.25 5.93
C GLU A 71 6.68 6.03 4.80
N PHE A 72 5.97 7.02 4.23
CA PHE A 72 6.57 7.89 3.21
C PHE A 72 7.74 8.68 3.76
N LYS A 73 7.68 9.08 5.03
CA LYS A 73 8.77 9.83 5.68
C LYS A 73 9.97 8.93 6.01
N THR A 74 9.78 7.62 6.09
CA THR A 74 10.82 6.69 6.53
C THR A 74 11.30 5.74 5.45
N GLY A 75 11.04 6.04 4.18
CA GLY A 75 11.64 5.29 3.08
C GLY A 75 10.72 4.73 2.03
N LEU A 76 9.40 4.84 2.19
CA LEU A 76 8.48 4.43 1.14
C LEU A 76 8.53 5.46 0.01
N HIS A 77 8.92 5.03 -1.19
CA HIS A 77 9.07 5.91 -2.35
C HIS A 77 7.82 5.96 -3.21
N ALA A 78 7.16 4.83 -3.40
CA ALA A 78 6.01 4.74 -4.28
C ALA A 78 4.99 3.76 -3.75
N LEU A 79 3.72 4.08 -4.00
CA LEU A 79 2.59 3.28 -3.56
C LEU A 79 1.61 3.16 -4.71
N GLN A 80 1.24 1.92 -5.04
CA GLN A 80 0.18 1.63 -6.01
C GLN A 80 -1.02 1.07 -5.27
N ILE A 81 -2.20 1.58 -5.57
CA ILE A 81 -3.45 1.11 -4.94
C ILE A 81 -4.34 0.56 -6.03
N LYS A 82 -4.74 -0.70 -5.89
CA LYS A 82 -5.67 -1.38 -6.79
C LYS A 82 -6.93 -1.71 -6.02
N ILE A 83 -8.08 -1.35 -6.56
CA ILE A 83 -9.37 -1.65 -5.95
C ILE A 83 -10.16 -2.48 -6.94
N ILE A 84 -10.49 -3.70 -6.55
CA ILE A 84 -11.18 -4.67 -7.41
C ILE A 84 -12.56 -5.01 -6.86
#